data_0736aa5c2c4c1dbe383c22f1465097d9
#
_entry.id   0736aa5c2c4c1dbe383c22f1465097d9
#
_cell.length_a   1.000
_cell.length_b   1.000
_cell.length_c   1.000
_cell.angle_alpha   90.00
_cell.angle_beta   90.00
_cell.angle_gamma   90.00
#
_symmetry.space_group_name_H-M   'P 1'
#
loop_
_entity.id
_entity.type
_entity.pdbx_description
1 polymer ?
#
loop_
_entity_poly.entity_id
_entity_poly.type
_entity_poly.pdbx_seq_one_letter_code
_entity_poly.pdbx_strand_id
1 'polypeptide(L)'
;MVQPVARSFXAXTPFARLKGYRYGDPDKPVVVVXGGISASGQIWKADESGWWQSLHPLFSELTDVQVISFDYPGGIGGSECPSVPLTVQQHSEAIRHALKQETDNLQAWIGGSFGGVLGLQYAADHPTELPRLSAIGAAHKPSVHSALLRYFQQALIQRCDDKQSGIILARALAMLSYRTAEEFEQRFNHADDAFEYLLYQGEKLXKQNGXGCRSLXTHLTPILNDYSIXPTRVQAKVQLVDFNNDAIAPPSLVNELESLLPNPFGRVTIETPFGHDGFIKNVEQYQSALTHFLTESELESV
;
A
#
# COMPACT_ATOMS: atom_id res chain seq x y z
N MET A 1 -14.94 -18.99 -3.96
CA MET A 1 -14.15 -18.16 -3.02
C MET A 1 -12.67 -18.22 -3.37
N VAL A 2 -12.00 -17.07 -3.38
CA VAL A 2 -10.56 -17.00 -3.62
C VAL A 2 -9.83 -17.56 -2.40
N GLN A 3 -9.05 -18.62 -2.58
CA GLN A 3 -8.35 -19.27 -1.48
C GLN A 3 -7.11 -18.47 -1.06
N PRO A 4 -6.74 -18.48 0.23
CA PRO A 4 -5.59 -17.72 0.71
C PRO A 4 -4.26 -18.47 0.50
N VAL A 5 -4.10 -19.09 -0.66
CA VAL A 5 -2.90 -19.83 -1.03
C VAL A 5 -2.43 -19.32 -2.38
N ALA A 6 -1.24 -18.77 -2.42
CA ALA A 6 -0.70 -18.14 -3.62
C ALA A 6 0.15 -19.10 -4.43
N ARG A 7 0.14 -18.92 -5.75
CA ARG A 7 1.17 -19.45 -6.64
C ARG A 7 2.05 -18.28 -7.06
N SER A 8 3.35 -18.38 -6.83
CA SER A 8 4.29 -17.31 -7.17
C SER A 8 4.75 -17.42 -8.61
N PHE A 9 5.14 -16.29 -9.19
CA PHE A 9 5.68 -16.22 -10.54
C PHE A 9 6.67 -15.05 -10.64
N UNK A 10 7.45 -14.81 -11.52
CA UNK A 10 8.38 -13.87 -11.77
C UNK A 10 8.03 -13.29 -13.07
N ALA A 11 8.30 -12.14 -13.19
CA ALA A 11 8.09 -11.38 -14.42
C ALA A 11 9.22 -10.37 -14.67
N UNK A 12 9.74 -10.35 -15.53
CA UNK A 12 10.74 -9.55 -15.89
C UNK A 12 10.12 -8.38 -16.42
N THR A 13 10.66 -7.26 -16.20
CA THR A 13 10.21 -5.98 -16.74
C THR A 13 11.42 -5.11 -17.14
N PRO A 14 11.21 -4.00 -17.87
CA PRO A 14 12.35 -3.13 -18.21
C PRO A 14 13.03 -2.51 -16.99
N PHE A 15 12.40 -2.53 -15.83
CA PHE A 15 12.90 -1.81 -14.65
C PHE A 15 13.49 -2.73 -13.59
N ALA A 16 12.93 -3.91 -13.44
CA ALA A 16 13.34 -4.87 -12.41
C ALA A 16 12.60 -6.18 -12.64
N ARG A 17 13.17 -7.28 -12.15
CA ARG A 17 12.46 -8.56 -12.12
C ARG A 17 11.52 -8.55 -10.91
N LEU A 18 10.25 -8.73 -11.18
CA LEU A 18 9.23 -8.76 -10.12
C LEU A 18 8.89 -10.19 -9.73
N LYS A 19 8.70 -10.41 -8.44
CA LYS A 19 8.03 -11.60 -7.94
C LYS A 19 6.58 -11.25 -7.66
N GLY A 20 5.69 -12.03 -8.29
CA GLY A 20 4.25 -11.86 -8.12
C GLY A 20 3.63 -13.07 -7.46
N TYR A 21 2.41 -12.88 -6.99
CA TYR A 21 1.62 -13.92 -6.31
C TYR A 21 0.21 -13.89 -6.86
N ARG A 22 -0.26 -15.04 -7.30
CA ARG A 22 -1.61 -15.20 -7.83
C ARG A 22 -2.45 -16.03 -6.86
N TYR A 23 -3.63 -15.54 -6.54
CA TYR A 23 -4.62 -16.23 -5.70
C TYR A 23 -5.85 -16.47 -6.54
N GLY A 24 -6.30 -17.72 -6.60
CA GLY A 24 -7.53 -18.08 -7.31
C GLY A 24 -7.29 -18.59 -8.72
N ASP A 25 -8.36 -18.63 -9.47
CA ASP A 25 -8.41 -19.25 -10.80
C ASP A 25 -7.79 -18.29 -11.85
N PRO A 26 -6.75 -18.73 -12.58
CA PRO A 26 -6.07 -17.85 -13.54
C PRO A 26 -6.92 -17.44 -14.75
N ASP A 27 -8.07 -18.08 -14.96
CA ASP A 27 -8.97 -17.72 -16.06
C ASP A 27 -9.94 -16.59 -15.71
N LYS A 28 -9.93 -16.12 -14.47
CA LYS A 28 -10.87 -15.09 -14.01
C LYS A 28 -10.28 -13.69 -14.16
N PRO A 29 -11.14 -12.66 -14.21
CA PRO A 29 -10.65 -11.28 -14.21
C PRO A 29 -9.82 -10.96 -12.98
N VAL A 30 -8.83 -10.07 -13.14
CA VAL A 30 -7.85 -9.78 -12.10
C VAL A 30 -8.27 -8.56 -11.27
N VAL A 31 -8.21 -8.73 -9.96
CA VAL A 31 -8.17 -7.63 -8.99
C VAL A 31 -6.74 -7.58 -8.45
N VAL A 32 -6.06 -6.44 -8.63
CA VAL A 32 -4.72 -6.22 -8.06
C VAL A 32 -4.89 -5.77 -6.61
N VAL A 33 -4.12 -6.33 -5.72
CA VAL A 33 -4.11 -5.92 -4.31
C VAL A 33 -2.68 -5.60 -3.87
N UNK A 34 -2.24 -4.31 -3.54
CA UNK A 34 -0.98 -3.92 -3.21
C UNK A 34 -1.02 -3.22 -1.94
N GLY A 35 -0.12 -3.24 -1.15
CA GLY A 35 -0.07 -2.69 0.21
C GLY A 35 1.00 -1.64 0.41
N GLY A 36 1.34 -1.39 1.69
CA GLY A 36 2.34 -0.39 2.05
C GLY A 36 3.75 -0.80 1.67
N ILE A 37 4.71 0.09 1.92
CA ILE A 37 6.11 -0.14 1.53
C ILE A 37 6.74 -1.33 2.25
N SER A 38 6.24 -1.68 3.42
CA SER A 38 6.76 -2.84 4.18
C SER A 38 5.99 -4.12 3.91
N ALA A 39 5.08 -4.11 2.92
CA ALA A 39 4.29 -5.28 2.56
C ALA A 39 4.99 -6.13 1.49
N SER A 40 4.65 -7.41 1.49
CA SER A 40 5.01 -8.31 0.40
C SER A 40 3.76 -8.69 -0.38
N GLY A 41 3.94 -9.43 -1.46
CA GLY A 41 2.82 -9.95 -2.23
C GLY A 41 2.07 -11.07 -1.52
N GLN A 42 2.60 -11.58 -0.40
CA GLN A 42 1.89 -12.59 0.40
C GLN A 42 0.87 -11.92 1.33
N ILE A 43 -0.16 -11.35 0.72
CA ILE A 43 -1.21 -10.64 1.46
C ILE A 43 -2.00 -11.59 2.36
N TRP A 44 -2.18 -12.83 1.90
CA TRP A 44 -2.88 -13.89 2.66
C TRP A 44 -2.03 -15.14 2.69
N LYS A 45 -2.21 -15.94 3.76
CA LYS A 45 -1.56 -17.25 3.90
C LYS A 45 -2.56 -18.23 4.47
N ALA A 46 -2.32 -19.52 4.19
CA ALA A 46 -3.19 -20.58 4.66
C ALA A 46 -3.29 -20.64 6.19
N ASP A 47 -2.20 -20.24 6.89
CA ASP A 47 -2.16 -20.22 8.36
C ASP A 47 -2.70 -18.91 8.94
N GLU A 48 -3.30 -18.05 8.12
CA GLU A 48 -3.91 -16.77 8.47
C GLU A 48 -2.91 -15.73 8.94
N SER A 49 -1.64 -15.87 8.60
CA SER A 49 -0.59 -14.91 9.00
C SER A 49 -0.24 -13.90 7.92
N GLY A 50 -1.01 -13.83 6.84
CA GLY A 50 -0.79 -12.83 5.80
C GLY A 50 -0.95 -11.43 6.37
N TRP A 51 -0.18 -10.48 5.85
CA TRP A 51 -0.18 -9.14 6.47
C TRP A 51 -1.50 -8.40 6.29
N TRP A 52 -2.31 -8.75 5.30
CA TRP A 52 -3.65 -8.17 5.11
C TRP A 52 -4.72 -9.26 5.20
N GLN A 53 -4.52 -10.18 6.12
CA GLN A 53 -5.44 -11.30 6.29
C GLN A 53 -6.87 -10.81 6.54
N SER A 54 -7.02 -9.66 7.21
CA SER A 54 -8.33 -9.08 7.50
C SER A 54 -9.11 -8.67 6.25
N LEU A 55 -8.45 -8.53 5.10
CA LEU A 55 -9.13 -8.23 3.84
C LEU A 55 -9.71 -9.47 3.16
N HIS A 56 -9.25 -10.66 3.52
CA HIS A 56 -9.64 -11.89 2.83
C HIS A 56 -11.16 -12.14 2.84
N PRO A 57 -11.91 -11.84 3.92
CA PRO A 57 -13.37 -12.06 3.91
C PRO A 57 -14.12 -11.32 2.80
N LEU A 58 -13.60 -10.21 2.30
CA LEU A 58 -14.17 -9.52 1.14
C LEU A 58 -14.33 -10.49 -0.05
N PHE A 59 -13.38 -11.41 -0.21
CA PHE A 59 -13.31 -12.29 -1.36
C PHE A 59 -14.18 -13.55 -1.22
N SER A 60 -14.91 -13.68 -0.13
CA SER A 60 -16.03 -14.62 -0.08
C SER A 60 -17.24 -14.09 -0.86
N GLU A 61 -17.30 -12.78 -1.07
CA GLU A 61 -18.36 -12.14 -1.83
C GLU A 61 -17.96 -11.86 -3.29
N LEU A 62 -16.66 -11.60 -3.51
CA LEU A 62 -16.11 -11.44 -4.86
C LEU A 62 -15.59 -12.79 -5.35
N THR A 63 -16.50 -13.61 -5.88
CA THR A 63 -16.16 -15.00 -6.16
C THR A 63 -15.67 -15.25 -7.58
N ASP A 64 -15.94 -14.34 -8.52
CA ASP A 64 -15.59 -14.53 -9.93
C ASP A 64 -14.36 -13.73 -10.33
N VAL A 65 -13.36 -13.67 -9.46
CA VAL A 65 -12.12 -12.95 -9.71
C VAL A 65 -10.92 -13.78 -9.27
N GLN A 66 -9.76 -13.40 -9.78
CA GLN A 66 -8.49 -13.81 -9.20
C GLN A 66 -7.81 -12.58 -8.63
N VAL A 67 -6.87 -12.77 -7.72
CA VAL A 67 -6.12 -11.67 -7.12
C VAL A 67 -4.65 -11.83 -7.48
N ILE A 68 -4.01 -10.73 -7.90
CA ILE A 68 -2.57 -10.68 -8.12
C ILE A 68 -1.97 -9.61 -7.24
N SER A 69 -0.86 -9.94 -6.59
CA SER A 69 -0.09 -9.02 -5.77
C SER A 69 1.40 -9.18 -6.10
N PHE A 70 2.21 -8.20 -5.69
CA PHE A 70 3.65 -8.20 -6.03
C PHE A 70 4.48 -7.80 -4.83
N ASP A 71 5.71 -8.32 -4.78
CA ASP A 71 6.77 -7.74 -3.96
C ASP A 71 7.32 -6.52 -4.69
N TYR A 72 7.61 -5.46 -3.95
CA TYR A 72 8.12 -4.22 -4.56
C TYR A 72 9.63 -4.30 -4.81
N PRO A 73 10.10 -3.84 -5.99
CA PRO A 73 11.55 -3.72 -6.21
C PRO A 73 12.23 -2.88 -5.11
N GLY A 74 13.26 -3.42 -4.50
CA GLY A 74 13.96 -2.76 -3.43
C GLY A 74 13.26 -2.85 -2.07
N GLY A 75 12.14 -3.56 -2.02
CA GLY A 75 11.41 -3.76 -0.77
C GLY A 75 11.67 -5.11 -0.16
N ILE A 76 10.75 -5.52 0.70
CA ILE A 76 10.75 -6.82 1.35
C ILE A 76 10.22 -7.86 0.37
N GLY A 77 10.83 -9.02 0.33
CA GLY A 77 10.35 -10.10 -0.52
C GLY A 77 11.34 -10.46 -1.60
N GLY A 78 10.85 -11.05 -2.68
CA GLY A 78 11.68 -11.66 -3.69
C GLY A 78 11.85 -10.91 -5.01
N SER A 79 11.32 -9.69 -5.13
CA SER A 79 11.60 -8.89 -6.32
C SER A 79 13.02 -8.35 -6.27
N GLU A 80 13.56 -8.06 -7.44
CA GLU A 80 14.92 -7.54 -7.56
C GLU A 80 15.06 -6.20 -6.85
N CYS A 81 16.23 -5.97 -6.22
CA CYS A 81 16.56 -4.67 -5.69
C CYS A 81 17.42 -3.95 -6.74
N PRO A 82 16.89 -2.96 -7.42
CA PRO A 82 17.68 -2.27 -8.45
C PRO A 82 18.82 -1.47 -7.83
N SER A 83 19.86 -1.19 -8.62
CA SER A 83 21.02 -0.44 -8.13
C SER A 83 20.67 1.00 -7.76
N VAL A 84 19.64 1.55 -8.43
CA VAL A 84 19.15 2.91 -8.16
C VAL A 84 17.66 2.79 -7.85
N PRO A 85 17.15 3.51 -6.83
CA PRO A 85 15.71 3.44 -6.53
C PRO A 85 14.84 3.79 -7.73
N LEU A 86 13.80 3.01 -7.94
CA LEU A 86 12.81 3.33 -8.97
C LEU A 86 11.91 4.45 -8.48
N THR A 87 11.48 5.31 -9.39
CA THR A 87 10.45 6.32 -9.06
C THR A 87 9.10 5.64 -8.86
N VAL A 88 8.13 6.38 -8.31
CA VAL A 88 6.76 5.88 -8.19
C VAL A 88 6.23 5.47 -9.56
N GLN A 89 6.47 6.30 -10.59
CA GLN A 89 6.04 5.99 -11.96
C GLN A 89 6.69 4.71 -12.48
N GLN A 90 7.98 4.51 -12.22
CA GLN A 90 8.68 3.31 -12.66
C GLN A 90 8.19 2.05 -11.94
N HIS A 91 7.86 2.16 -10.65
CA HIS A 91 7.23 1.05 -9.93
C HIS A 91 5.89 0.68 -10.58
N SER A 92 5.07 1.67 -10.86
CA SER A 92 3.77 1.45 -11.51
C SER A 92 3.93 0.80 -12.88
N GLU A 93 4.90 1.28 -13.68
CA GLU A 93 5.16 0.71 -15.00
C GLU A 93 5.70 -0.71 -14.92
N ALA A 94 6.54 -1.02 -13.94
CA ALA A 94 7.02 -2.39 -13.75
C ALA A 94 5.84 -3.33 -13.47
N ILE A 95 4.94 -2.91 -12.57
CA ILE A 95 3.75 -3.71 -12.29
C ILE A 95 2.89 -3.86 -13.55
N ARG A 96 2.74 -2.79 -14.33
CA ARG A 96 1.98 -2.87 -15.58
C ARG A 96 2.57 -3.90 -16.54
N HIS A 97 3.88 -3.86 -16.75
CA HIS A 97 4.55 -4.84 -17.61
C HIS A 97 4.34 -6.27 -17.10
N ALA A 98 4.42 -6.47 -15.80
CA ALA A 98 4.20 -7.79 -15.22
C ALA A 98 2.76 -8.25 -15.42
N LEU A 99 1.78 -7.34 -15.18
CA LEU A 99 0.37 -7.67 -15.36
C LEU A 99 0.04 -8.05 -16.79
N LYS A 100 0.61 -7.34 -17.77
CA LYS A 100 0.36 -7.63 -19.19
C LYS A 100 0.84 -9.01 -19.60
N GLN A 101 1.81 -9.58 -18.89
CA GLN A 101 2.26 -10.94 -19.13
C GLN A 101 1.29 -11.97 -18.58
N GLU A 102 0.47 -11.59 -17.60
CA GLU A 102 -0.36 -12.52 -16.85
C GLU A 102 -1.83 -12.45 -17.19
N THR A 103 -2.32 -11.33 -17.71
CA THR A 103 -3.75 -11.15 -17.95
C THR A 103 -4.02 -10.10 -19.03
N ASP A 104 -5.12 -10.30 -19.76
CA ASP A 104 -5.72 -9.27 -20.61
C ASP A 104 -6.96 -8.67 -19.96
N ASN A 105 -7.29 -9.07 -18.74
CA ASN A 105 -8.55 -8.69 -18.10
C ASN A 105 -8.33 -8.15 -16.71
N LEU A 106 -7.78 -6.93 -16.64
CA LEU A 106 -7.61 -6.21 -15.38
C LEU A 106 -8.94 -5.53 -15.05
N GLN A 107 -9.55 -5.88 -13.93
CA GLN A 107 -10.87 -5.39 -13.56
C GLN A 107 -10.81 -4.29 -12.51
N ALA A 108 -9.95 -4.42 -11.50
CA ALA A 108 -9.93 -3.49 -10.40
C ALA A 108 -8.59 -3.54 -9.67
N TRP A 109 -8.37 -2.53 -8.84
CA TRP A 109 -7.15 -2.39 -8.03
C TRP A 109 -7.59 -1.94 -6.64
N ILE A 110 -7.16 -2.65 -5.61
CA ILE A 110 -7.34 -2.27 -4.22
C ILE A 110 -5.94 -1.95 -3.68
N GLY A 111 -5.69 -0.70 -3.35
CA GLY A 111 -4.37 -0.30 -2.89
C GLY A 111 -4.41 0.41 -1.55
N GLY A 112 -3.64 -0.11 -0.58
CA GLY A 112 -3.45 0.54 0.70
C GLY A 112 -2.15 1.30 0.72
N SER A 113 -2.17 2.55 1.16
CA SER A 113 -0.99 3.37 1.30
C SER A 113 -0.22 3.45 -0.03
N PHE A 114 1.05 3.00 -0.08
CA PHE A 114 1.85 3.00 -1.31
C PHE A 114 1.12 2.29 -2.45
N GLY A 115 0.43 1.19 -2.15
CA GLY A 115 -0.34 0.48 -3.16
C GLY A 115 -1.43 1.33 -3.79
N GLY A 116 -2.03 2.22 -3.01
CA GLY A 116 -3.01 3.18 -3.51
C GLY A 116 -2.37 4.25 -4.39
N VAL A 117 -1.19 4.72 -4.00
CA VAL A 117 -0.41 5.67 -4.81
C VAL A 117 -0.08 5.05 -6.17
N LEU A 118 0.36 3.78 -6.17
CA LEU A 118 0.69 3.09 -7.41
C LEU A 118 -0.54 2.91 -8.30
N GLY A 119 -1.70 2.63 -7.71
CA GLY A 119 -2.94 2.53 -8.47
C GLY A 119 -3.34 3.85 -9.11
N LEU A 120 -3.21 4.96 -8.37
CA LEU A 120 -3.47 6.29 -8.91
C LEU A 120 -2.51 6.62 -10.06
N GLN A 121 -1.23 6.30 -9.88
CA GLN A 121 -0.22 6.53 -10.93
C GLN A 121 -0.53 5.70 -12.18
N TYR A 122 -0.88 4.43 -12.00
CA TYR A 122 -1.26 3.54 -13.09
C TYR A 122 -2.46 4.12 -13.86
N ALA A 123 -3.49 4.50 -13.13
CA ALA A 123 -4.72 5.02 -13.76
C ALA A 123 -4.46 6.34 -14.49
N ALA A 124 -3.60 7.20 -13.94
CA ALA A 124 -3.28 8.47 -14.59
C ALA A 124 -2.46 8.27 -15.87
N ASP A 125 -1.50 7.33 -15.85
CA ASP A 125 -0.63 7.08 -16.99
C ASP A 125 -1.29 6.26 -18.07
N HIS A 126 -2.26 5.41 -17.71
CA HIS A 126 -2.94 4.49 -18.65
C HIS A 126 -4.46 4.56 -18.40
N PRO A 127 -5.07 5.68 -18.79
CA PRO A 127 -6.46 5.96 -18.37
C PRO A 127 -7.51 4.99 -18.92
N THR A 128 -7.19 4.20 -19.93
CA THR A 128 -8.18 3.24 -20.49
C THR A 128 -7.99 1.82 -19.95
N GLU A 129 -6.99 1.59 -19.09
CA GLU A 129 -6.64 0.21 -18.73
C GLU A 129 -7.21 -0.25 -17.40
N LEU A 130 -7.49 0.67 -16.47
CA LEU A 130 -7.94 0.31 -15.13
C LEU A 130 -9.35 0.85 -14.91
N PRO A 131 -10.36 -0.03 -14.89
CA PRO A 131 -11.73 0.45 -14.73
C PRO A 131 -12.07 0.99 -13.34
N ARG A 132 -11.58 0.33 -12.28
CA ARG A 132 -11.95 0.67 -10.90
C ARG A 132 -10.73 0.65 -9.99
N LEU A 133 -10.67 1.64 -9.11
CA LEU A 133 -9.58 1.77 -8.13
C LEU A 133 -10.17 2.13 -6.77
N SER A 134 -9.86 1.33 -5.76
CA SER A 134 -10.07 1.74 -4.37
C SER A 134 -8.73 2.11 -3.77
N ALA A 135 -8.54 3.39 -3.44
CA ALA A 135 -7.31 3.90 -2.84
C ALA A 135 -7.57 4.16 -1.36
N ILE A 136 -6.84 3.46 -0.52
CA ILE A 136 -7.08 3.39 0.92
C ILE A 136 -5.87 3.99 1.63
N GLY A 137 -6.06 5.13 2.31
CA GLY A 137 -4.97 5.81 3.00
C GLY A 137 -3.89 6.32 2.05
N ALA A 138 -4.30 6.86 0.91
CA ALA A 138 -3.38 7.32 -0.13
C ALA A 138 -3.87 8.61 -0.75
N ALA A 139 -2.93 9.41 -1.27
CA ALA A 139 -3.23 10.66 -1.94
C ALA A 139 -2.34 10.82 -3.16
N HIS A 140 -2.59 11.88 -3.93
CA HIS A 140 -1.94 12.12 -5.23
C HIS A 140 -0.56 12.75 -5.11
N LYS A 141 -0.17 13.16 -3.91
CA LYS A 141 1.14 13.77 -3.63
C LYS A 141 1.42 13.62 -2.15
N PRO A 142 2.69 13.74 -1.72
CA PRO A 142 2.97 13.73 -0.28
C PRO A 142 2.55 15.03 0.38
N SER A 143 2.19 14.95 1.66
CA SER A 143 2.04 16.15 2.47
C SER A 143 3.42 16.62 2.95
N VAL A 144 3.53 17.91 3.29
CA VAL A 144 4.77 18.45 3.85
C VAL A 144 5.15 17.71 5.13
N HIS A 145 4.17 17.43 5.99
CA HIS A 145 4.43 16.78 7.27
C HIS A 145 4.95 15.33 7.05
N SER A 146 4.34 14.57 6.17
CA SER A 146 4.79 13.20 5.93
C SER A 146 6.19 13.18 5.31
N ALA A 147 6.49 14.13 4.43
CA ALA A 147 7.82 14.25 3.84
C ALA A 147 8.87 14.57 4.90
N LEU A 148 8.56 15.47 5.85
CA LEU A 148 9.47 15.80 6.94
C LEU A 148 9.76 14.56 7.79
N LEU A 149 8.75 13.77 8.10
CA LEU A 149 8.94 12.53 8.85
C LEU A 149 9.92 11.60 8.12
N ARG A 150 9.78 11.48 6.81
CA ARG A 150 10.67 10.63 6.02
C ARG A 150 12.08 11.22 5.91
N TYR A 151 12.20 12.54 5.83
CA TYR A 151 13.53 13.18 5.88
C TYR A 151 14.24 12.84 7.19
N PHE A 152 13.53 12.88 8.32
CA PHE A 152 14.16 12.53 9.60
C PHE A 152 14.52 11.05 9.66
N GLN A 153 13.71 10.17 9.09
CA GLN A 153 14.07 8.76 9.00
C GLN A 153 15.38 8.56 8.23
N GLN A 154 15.52 9.26 7.10
CA GLN A 154 16.76 9.18 6.31
C GLN A 154 17.95 9.77 7.05
N ALA A 155 17.74 10.87 7.76
CA ALA A 155 18.81 11.49 8.54
C ALA A 155 19.29 10.56 9.65
N LEU A 156 18.41 9.82 10.30
CA LEU A 156 18.80 8.84 11.32
C LEU A 156 19.70 7.77 10.71
N ILE A 157 19.36 7.27 9.53
CA ILE A 157 20.17 6.24 8.87
C ILE A 157 21.54 6.81 8.47
N GLN A 158 21.57 8.03 7.94
CA GLN A 158 22.81 8.64 7.46
C GLN A 158 23.76 9.01 8.59
N ARG A 159 23.22 9.48 9.71
CA ARG A 159 24.02 10.06 10.78
C ARG A 159 24.42 9.08 11.88
N CYS A 160 23.78 7.94 11.97
CA CYS A 160 24.21 6.90 12.92
C CYS A 160 25.46 6.19 12.39
N ASP A 161 26.47 6.09 13.24
CA ASP A 161 27.69 5.34 12.88
C ASP A 161 27.38 3.88 12.63
N ASP A 162 26.56 3.29 13.48
CA ASP A 162 26.05 1.93 13.28
C ASP A 162 24.80 2.01 12.40
N LYS A 163 24.92 1.55 11.16
CA LYS A 163 23.82 1.64 10.20
C LYS A 163 22.61 0.83 10.63
N GLN A 164 22.81 -0.28 11.29
CA GLN A 164 21.68 -1.09 11.79
C GLN A 164 20.89 -0.30 12.83
N SER A 165 21.58 0.39 13.75
CA SER A 165 20.91 1.25 14.74
C SER A 165 20.11 2.36 14.06
N GLY A 166 20.66 2.95 13.02
CA GLY A 166 19.95 3.98 12.25
C GLY A 166 18.67 3.46 11.62
N ILE A 167 18.72 2.26 11.05
CA ILE A 167 17.55 1.62 10.44
C ILE A 167 16.49 1.31 11.50
N ILE A 168 16.92 0.79 12.67
CA ILE A 168 15.99 0.50 13.76
C ILE A 168 15.26 1.78 14.21
N LEU A 169 16.03 2.86 14.40
CA LEU A 169 15.43 4.13 14.82
C LEU A 169 14.51 4.71 13.76
N ALA A 170 14.91 4.60 12.48
CA ALA A 170 14.06 5.08 11.38
C ALA A 170 12.74 4.32 11.35
N ARG A 171 12.78 3.00 11.53
CA ARG A 171 11.55 2.20 11.57
C ARG A 171 10.70 2.56 12.78
N ALA A 172 11.33 2.75 13.94
CA ALA A 172 10.61 3.16 15.15
C ALA A 172 9.89 4.50 14.94
N LEU A 173 10.57 5.47 14.32
CA LEU A 173 9.95 6.76 14.01
C LEU A 173 8.80 6.60 13.01
N ALA A 174 8.96 5.76 12.00
CA ALA A 174 7.88 5.48 11.04
C ALA A 174 6.66 4.90 11.77
N MET A 175 6.88 3.92 12.64
CA MET A 175 5.78 3.29 13.39
C MET A 175 5.07 4.30 14.29
N LEU A 176 5.84 5.20 14.91
CA LEU A 176 5.26 6.28 15.72
C LEU A 176 4.35 7.16 14.85
N SER A 177 4.77 7.47 13.63
CA SER A 177 4.02 8.35 12.75
C SER A 177 2.75 7.70 12.17
N TYR A 178 2.71 6.36 12.09
CA TYR A 178 1.54 5.67 11.56
C TYR A 178 0.37 5.62 12.56
N ARG A 179 0.65 5.72 13.85
CA ARG A 179 -0.34 5.66 14.91
C ARG A 179 -0.63 7.05 15.45
N THR A 180 -1.62 7.16 16.30
CA THR A 180 -2.01 8.45 16.88
C THR A 180 -1.55 8.56 18.33
N ALA A 181 -1.49 9.80 18.83
CA ALA A 181 -1.25 10.03 20.25
C ALA A 181 -2.28 9.30 21.11
N GLU A 182 -3.53 9.32 20.67
CA GLU A 182 -4.64 8.65 21.40
C GLU A 182 -4.34 7.16 21.58
N GLU A 183 -3.86 6.49 20.52
CA GLU A 183 -3.59 5.05 20.61
C GLU A 183 -2.47 4.76 21.61
N PHE A 184 -1.41 5.58 21.59
CA PHE A 184 -0.30 5.41 22.53
C PHE A 184 -0.73 5.69 23.96
N GLU A 185 -1.56 6.73 24.18
CA GLU A 185 -2.06 7.05 25.52
C GLU A 185 -2.95 5.95 26.07
N GLN A 186 -3.75 5.32 25.21
CA GLN A 186 -4.63 4.22 25.66
C GLN A 186 -3.86 2.94 25.94
N ARG A 187 -2.76 2.70 25.21
CA ARG A 187 -2.06 1.43 25.22
C ARG A 187 -0.96 1.37 26.27
N PHE A 188 -0.29 2.48 26.56
CA PHE A 188 0.88 2.50 27.44
C PHE A 188 0.68 3.48 28.57
N ASN A 189 1.13 3.09 29.79
CA ASN A 189 1.11 3.96 30.95
C ASN A 189 2.36 4.85 31.04
N HIS A 190 3.46 4.41 30.44
CA HIS A 190 4.75 5.11 30.53
C HIS A 190 5.42 5.19 29.18
N ALA A 191 6.04 6.33 28.87
CA ALA A 191 6.67 6.56 27.59
C ALA A 191 7.86 5.61 27.32
N ASP A 192 8.57 5.21 28.38
CA ASP A 192 9.69 4.30 28.19
C ASP A 192 9.23 2.92 27.71
N ASP A 193 8.07 2.45 28.16
CA ASP A 193 7.50 1.19 27.67
C ASP A 193 7.11 1.31 26.19
N ALA A 194 6.53 2.43 25.81
CA ALA A 194 6.16 2.67 24.40
C ALA A 194 7.42 2.77 23.53
N PHE A 195 8.46 3.43 24.02
CA PHE A 195 9.74 3.55 23.29
C PHE A 195 10.36 2.18 23.08
N GLU A 196 10.39 1.33 24.12
CA GLU A 196 10.90 -0.03 23.99
C GLU A 196 10.11 -0.86 22.97
N TYR A 197 8.77 -0.69 22.95
CA TYR A 197 7.93 -1.35 21.96
C TYR A 197 8.31 -0.93 20.54
N LEU A 198 8.50 0.38 20.33
CA LEU A 198 8.86 0.88 18.99
C LEU A 198 10.24 0.39 18.55
N LEU A 199 11.20 0.35 19.47
CA LEU A 199 12.52 -0.19 19.17
C LEU A 199 12.45 -1.68 18.83
N TYR A 200 11.62 -2.41 19.55
CA TYR A 200 11.41 -3.84 19.27
C TYR A 200 10.85 -4.03 17.84
N GLN A 201 9.93 -3.17 17.41
CA GLN A 201 9.39 -3.24 16.05
C GLN A 201 10.48 -3.01 15.00
N GLY A 202 11.39 -2.08 15.26
CA GLY A 202 12.54 -1.87 14.39
C GLY A 202 13.47 -3.07 14.34
N GLU A 203 13.76 -3.64 15.49
CA GLU A 203 14.61 -4.83 15.61
C GLU A 203 13.99 -6.03 14.92
N LYS A 204 12.69 -6.18 15.05
CA LYS A 204 11.93 -7.25 14.40
C LYS A 204 12.05 -7.16 12.89
N LEU A 205 11.96 -5.98 12.36
CA LEU A 205 12.13 -5.79 10.91
C LEU A 205 13.51 -6.26 10.45
N UNK A 206 14.40 -5.90 11.14
CA UNK A 206 15.69 -6.21 10.86
C UNK A 206 15.97 -7.63 10.88
N LYS A 207 15.46 -8.34 11.88
CA LYS A 207 15.64 -9.78 12.01
C LYS A 207 14.94 -10.57 10.93
N GLN A 208 13.73 -10.15 10.60
CA GLN A 208 12.90 -10.89 9.66
C GLN A 208 13.33 -10.72 8.20
N ASN A 209 13.98 -9.59 7.87
CA ASN A 209 14.13 -9.20 6.47
C ASN A 209 15.58 -8.94 6.04
N GLY A 210 16.49 -8.97 7.02
CA GLY A 210 17.89 -8.82 6.65
C GLY A 210 18.18 -7.59 5.81
N UNK A 211 18.69 -7.74 4.88
CA UNK A 211 19.00 -6.80 3.98
C UNK A 211 17.91 -6.12 3.37
N GLY A 212 16.89 -6.79 3.22
CA GLY A 212 15.67 -6.20 2.70
C GLY A 212 15.19 -5.00 3.49
N CYS A 213 15.38 -4.96 4.79
CA CYS A 213 14.95 -3.81 5.58
C CYS A 213 15.80 -2.57 5.28
N ARG A 214 17.06 -2.77 4.93
CA ARG A 214 17.91 -1.66 4.51
C ARG A 214 17.43 -1.08 3.17
N SER A 215 17.08 -1.96 2.24
CA SER A 215 16.56 -1.53 0.94
C SER A 215 15.26 -0.75 1.11
N LEU A 216 14.41 -1.18 2.02
CA LEU A 216 13.20 -0.43 2.34
C LEU A 216 13.52 1.02 2.72
N UNK A 217 14.37 1.11 3.33
CA UNK A 217 14.74 2.31 3.82
C UNK A 217 15.49 3.13 2.90
N THR A 218 16.08 2.61 1.98
CA THR A 218 16.87 3.36 1.00
C THR A 218 16.19 3.46 -0.36
N HIS A 219 15.35 2.52 -0.73
CA HIS A 219 14.75 2.44 -2.06
C HIS A 219 13.26 2.78 -2.11
N LEU A 220 12.53 2.60 -1.02
CA LEU A 220 11.09 2.88 -1.04
C LEU A 220 10.71 4.13 -0.25
N THR A 221 11.27 4.32 0.93
CA THR A 221 10.91 5.48 1.76
C THR A 221 11.18 6.81 1.04
N PRO A 222 12.36 7.03 0.44
CA PRO A 222 12.65 8.35 -0.16
C PRO A 222 11.79 8.69 -1.37
N ILE A 223 11.37 7.71 -2.16
CA ILE A 223 10.61 8.00 -3.38
C ILE A 223 9.22 8.55 -3.06
N LEU A 224 8.72 8.30 -1.86
CA LEU A 224 7.43 8.84 -1.42
C LEU A 224 7.46 10.36 -1.21
N ASN A 225 8.64 10.98 -1.28
CA ASN A 225 8.76 12.45 -1.21
C ASN A 225 8.73 13.11 -2.58
N ASP A 226 8.81 12.32 -3.67
CA ASP A 226 9.07 12.86 -5.01
C ASP A 226 8.03 12.44 -6.06
N TYR A 227 6.78 12.23 -5.66
CA TYR A 227 5.75 11.91 -6.64
C TYR A 227 4.67 12.98 -6.67
N SER A 228 4.04 13.13 -7.81
CA SER A 228 2.89 14.03 -8.01
C SER A 228 2.08 13.47 -9.18
N ILE A 229 0.81 13.20 -8.93
CA ILE A 229 -0.09 12.61 -9.93
C ILE A 229 -1.20 13.60 -10.23
N UNK A 230 -1.71 13.86 -11.27
CA UNK A 230 -2.54 14.47 -11.59
C UNK A 230 -3.64 13.84 -11.56
N PRO A 231 -4.56 14.14 -10.79
CA PRO A 231 -5.78 13.37 -10.68
C PRO A 231 -6.76 13.55 -11.84
N THR A 232 -6.69 14.67 -12.53
CA THR A 232 -7.58 14.93 -13.67
C THR A 232 -7.36 13.95 -14.83
N ARG A 233 -6.23 13.24 -14.85
CA ARG A 233 -5.95 12.23 -15.85
C ARG A 233 -6.55 10.86 -15.52
N VAL A 234 -7.04 10.67 -14.29
CA VAL A 234 -7.54 9.38 -13.81
C VAL A 234 -8.98 9.20 -14.30
N GLN A 235 -9.18 8.35 -15.31
CA GLN A 235 -10.52 8.06 -15.84
C GLN A 235 -11.21 6.91 -15.12
N ALA A 236 -10.48 6.12 -14.36
CA ALA A 236 -11.03 5.04 -13.56
C ALA A 236 -12.12 5.58 -12.60
N LYS A 237 -13.11 4.77 -12.29
CA LYS A 237 -13.95 5.05 -11.12
C LYS A 237 -13.08 4.86 -9.88
N VAL A 238 -13.06 5.85 -9.00
CA VAL A 238 -12.20 5.82 -7.82
C VAL A 238 -13.02 5.94 -6.55
N GLN A 239 -12.87 4.94 -5.69
CA GLN A 239 -13.36 5.02 -4.31
C GLN A 239 -12.19 5.40 -3.41
N LEU A 240 -12.43 6.31 -2.49
CA LEU A 240 -11.41 6.73 -1.52
C LEU A 240 -11.82 6.28 -0.12
N VAL A 241 -10.86 5.73 0.60
CA VAL A 241 -11.02 5.42 2.03
C VAL A 241 -9.90 6.14 2.76
N ASP A 242 -10.25 6.96 3.76
CA ASP A 242 -9.24 7.66 4.55
C ASP A 242 -9.56 7.57 6.03
N PHE A 243 -8.64 8.07 6.85
CA PHE A 243 -8.71 7.89 8.30
C PHE A 243 -8.58 9.25 8.96
N ASN A 244 -9.44 9.52 9.93
CA ASN A 244 -9.63 10.87 10.46
C ASN A 244 -8.35 11.49 11.06
N ASN A 245 -7.45 10.66 11.59
CA ASN A 245 -6.22 11.13 12.23
C ASN A 245 -4.95 10.64 11.50
N ASP A 246 -5.06 10.39 10.20
CA ASP A 246 -3.92 9.91 9.41
C ASP A 246 -2.94 11.07 9.18
N ALA A 247 -1.70 10.93 9.68
CA ALA A 247 -0.66 11.94 9.50
C ALA A 247 0.13 11.73 8.20
N ILE A 248 -0.05 10.61 7.54
CA ILE A 248 0.69 10.27 6.31
C ILE A 248 -0.09 10.70 5.07
N ALA A 249 -1.38 10.34 5.02
CA ALA A 249 -2.30 10.78 3.97
C ALA A 249 -3.49 11.46 4.65
N PRO A 250 -3.32 12.72 5.07
CA PRO A 250 -4.34 13.37 5.90
C PRO A 250 -5.63 13.62 5.14
N PRO A 251 -6.77 13.68 5.87
CA PRO A 251 -8.07 13.89 5.22
C PRO A 251 -8.13 15.15 4.35
N SER A 252 -7.43 16.21 4.71
CA SER A 252 -7.42 17.43 3.90
C SER A 252 -6.84 17.17 2.50
N LEU A 253 -5.80 16.36 2.43
CA LEU A 253 -5.16 16.02 1.15
C LEU A 253 -6.01 15.06 0.34
N VAL A 254 -6.67 14.09 1.00
CA VAL A 254 -7.61 13.19 0.34
C VAL A 254 -8.82 13.98 -0.19
N ASN A 255 -9.26 15.00 0.55
CA ASN A 255 -10.33 15.88 0.11
C ASN A 255 -9.94 16.61 -1.18
N GLU A 256 -8.70 17.12 -1.25
CA GLU A 256 -8.19 17.75 -2.48
C GLU A 256 -8.21 16.75 -3.64
N LEU A 257 -7.72 15.54 -3.41
CA LEU A 257 -7.73 14.48 -4.43
C LEU A 257 -9.14 14.23 -4.94
N GLU A 258 -10.10 14.06 -4.02
CA GLU A 258 -11.48 13.80 -4.39
C GLU A 258 -12.04 14.89 -5.30
N SER A 259 -11.75 16.15 -4.97
CA SER A 259 -12.27 17.29 -5.74
C SER A 259 -11.71 17.36 -7.16
N LEU A 260 -10.58 16.70 -7.42
CA LEU A 260 -9.90 16.76 -8.71
C LEU A 260 -10.16 15.53 -9.58
N LEU A 261 -10.74 14.47 -9.03
CA LEU A 261 -11.00 13.23 -9.77
C LEU A 261 -12.18 13.43 -10.73
N PRO A 262 -12.06 13.01 -12.01
CA PRO A 262 -13.18 13.10 -12.94
C PRO A 262 -14.33 12.15 -12.63
N ASN A 263 -14.02 10.95 -12.09
CA ASN A 263 -15.03 9.92 -11.84
C ASN A 263 -14.96 9.42 -10.40
N PRO A 264 -15.23 10.29 -9.41
CA PRO A 264 -15.22 9.82 -8.02
C PRO A 264 -16.46 8.97 -7.77
N PHE A 265 -16.27 7.78 -7.25
CA PHE A 265 -17.40 6.92 -6.86
C PHE A 265 -17.92 7.30 -5.48
N GLY A 266 -17.00 7.57 -4.55
CA GLY A 266 -17.38 7.93 -3.19
C GLY A 266 -16.17 7.92 -2.28
N ARG A 267 -16.41 8.39 -1.05
CA ARG A 267 -15.36 8.48 -0.04
C ARG A 267 -15.92 8.06 1.31
N VAL A 268 -15.14 7.24 2.02
CA VAL A 268 -15.48 6.82 3.38
C VAL A 268 -14.34 7.27 4.29
N THR A 269 -14.64 8.08 5.29
CA THR A 269 -13.65 8.50 6.29
C THR A 269 -13.89 7.70 7.57
N ILE A 270 -12.90 6.93 7.98
CA ILE A 270 -13.01 6.03 9.12
C ILE A 270 -12.47 6.73 10.37
N GLU A 271 -13.24 6.71 11.44
CA GLU A 271 -12.78 7.19 12.74
C GLU A 271 -12.04 6.07 13.45
N THR A 272 -10.79 6.32 13.81
CA THR A 272 -9.94 5.29 14.39
C THR A 272 -8.82 5.92 15.23
N PRO A 273 -8.40 5.29 16.31
CA PRO A 273 -7.18 5.72 17.00
C PRO A 273 -5.91 5.25 16.30
N PHE A 274 -6.02 4.40 15.27
CA PHE A 274 -4.85 3.80 14.64
C PHE A 274 -4.24 4.65 13.53
N GLY A 275 -4.87 5.77 13.17
CA GLY A 275 -4.32 6.67 12.16
C GLY A 275 -4.13 5.96 10.81
N HIS A 276 -2.94 6.11 10.23
CA HIS A 276 -2.62 5.51 8.93
C HIS A 276 -2.78 3.99 8.94
N ASP A 277 -2.47 3.34 10.08
CA ASP A 277 -2.58 1.88 10.18
C ASP A 277 -4.04 1.40 10.19
N GLY A 278 -4.99 2.32 10.18
CA GLY A 278 -6.41 1.97 10.03
C GLY A 278 -6.68 1.12 8.81
N PHE A 279 -5.88 1.26 7.73
CA PHE A 279 -6.15 0.47 6.54
C PHE A 279 -5.95 -1.03 6.79
N ILE A 280 -5.12 -1.39 7.76
CA ILE A 280 -4.92 -2.78 8.17
C ILE A 280 -5.82 -3.15 9.36
N LYS A 281 -5.93 -2.24 10.33
CA LYS A 281 -6.59 -2.51 11.61
C LYS A 281 -8.10 -2.40 11.57
N ASN A 282 -8.64 -1.64 10.61
CA ASN A 282 -10.09 -1.31 10.60
C ASN A 282 -10.79 -1.75 9.32
N VAL A 283 -10.35 -2.85 8.71
CA VAL A 283 -10.96 -3.34 7.46
C VAL A 283 -12.47 -3.55 7.65
N GLU A 284 -12.89 -4.06 8.80
CA GLU A 284 -14.32 -4.34 9.06
C GLU A 284 -15.17 -3.06 8.97
N GLN A 285 -14.58 -1.88 9.16
CA GLN A 285 -15.34 -0.63 9.07
C GLN A 285 -15.54 -0.15 7.64
N TYR A 286 -14.73 -0.60 6.68
CA TYR A 286 -14.88 -0.17 5.30
C TYR A 286 -15.14 -1.32 4.31
N GLN A 287 -15.20 -2.55 4.80
CA GLN A 287 -15.35 -3.71 3.92
C GLN A 287 -16.65 -3.68 3.11
N SER A 288 -17.77 -3.28 3.72
CA SER A 288 -19.04 -3.26 3.00
C SER A 288 -19.05 -2.18 1.91
N ALA A 289 -18.43 -1.03 2.16
CA ALA A 289 -18.29 0.01 1.13
C ALA A 289 -17.44 -0.49 -0.03
N LEU A 290 -16.38 -1.25 0.27
CA LEU A 290 -15.50 -1.84 -0.73
C LEU A 290 -16.27 -2.88 -1.58
N THR A 291 -17.04 -3.75 -0.93
CA THR A 291 -17.87 -4.74 -1.63
C THR A 291 -18.86 -4.05 -2.56
N HIS A 292 -19.55 -3.03 -2.06
CA HIS A 292 -20.53 -2.29 -2.86
C HIS A 292 -19.85 -1.70 -4.10
N PHE A 293 -18.72 -1.05 -3.93
CA PHE A 293 -17.97 -0.43 -5.03
C PHE A 293 -17.57 -1.46 -6.09
N LEU A 294 -17.05 -2.61 -5.64
CA LEU A 294 -16.50 -3.61 -6.56
C LEU A 294 -17.57 -4.45 -7.25
N THR A 295 -18.77 -4.50 -6.70
CA THR A 295 -19.87 -5.30 -7.26
C THR A 295 -20.94 -4.47 -7.97
N GLU A 296 -20.85 -3.12 -7.95
CA GLU A 296 -21.82 -2.29 -8.63
C GLU A 296 -21.80 -2.54 -10.14
N SER A 297 -22.97 -2.76 -10.73
CA SER A 297 -23.07 -2.95 -12.17
C SER A 297 -23.04 -1.60 -12.89
N GLU A 298 -22.60 -1.62 -14.16
CA GLU A 298 -22.55 -0.40 -14.97
C GLU A 298 -23.93 0.16 -15.28
N LEU A 299 -24.95 -0.67 -15.17
CA LEU A 299 -26.33 -0.29 -15.47
C LEU A 299 -26.95 0.62 -14.40
N GLU A 300 -26.35 0.69 -13.22
CA GLU A 300 -26.86 1.53 -12.14
C GLU A 300 -26.32 2.97 -12.18
N SER A 301 -25.50 3.30 -13.16
CA SER A 301 -24.83 4.60 -13.23
C SER A 301 -25.47 5.55 -14.25
N VAL A 302 -26.77 5.38 -14.60
CA VAL A 302 -27.51 6.28 -15.49
C VAL A 302 -28.46 7.16 -14.69
#